data_ae5bbb4b86b64b06711a78eb91343da6
#
_entry.id   ae5bbb4b86b64b06711a78eb91343da6
#
_cell.length_a   1.000
_cell.length_b   1.000
_cell.length_c   1.000
_cell.angle_alpha   90.00
_cell.angle_beta   90.00
_cell.angle_gamma   90.00
#
_symmetry.space_group_name_H-M   'P 1'
#
loop_
_entity.id
_entity.type
_entity.pdbx_description
1 polymer ?
#
loop_
_entity_poly.entity_id
_entity_poly.type
_entity_poly.pdbx_seq_one_letter_code
_entity_poly.pdbx_strand_id
1 'polypeptide(L)'
;RLFCEVLAFPDDEAASVVGAAVEEICAVGQTNQLKIGLAAHSPFSVGRAAFAALDEAIRTTVSGPRSIHLAESPQELQFLQTGSGPWRELLERLGRWDPGWVVPGCGPVEYLDRLGWLSADLVVVHGVQLTERELDLLAVHGATLVTCPRSNAWTGVGYPPVDRFIPSGIRLAV
;
A
#
# COMPACT_ATOMS: atom_id res chain seq x y z
N ARG A 1 -11.96 -5.13 -12.22
CA ARG A 1 -10.50 -4.89 -12.23
C ARG A 1 -9.83 -5.86 -11.27
N LEU A 2 -8.64 -6.35 -11.60
CA LEU A 2 -7.78 -7.14 -10.72
C LEU A 2 -6.53 -6.34 -10.41
N PHE A 3 -5.90 -6.63 -9.28
CA PHE A 3 -4.57 -6.13 -8.94
C PHE A 3 -3.60 -7.30 -8.78
N CYS A 4 -2.45 -7.21 -9.42
CA CYS A 4 -1.32 -8.09 -9.15
C CYS A 4 -0.53 -7.50 -7.98
N GLU A 5 -0.50 -8.20 -6.87
CA GLU A 5 0.06 -7.71 -5.63
C GLU A 5 1.54 -8.07 -5.52
N VAL A 6 2.35 -7.10 -5.15
CA VAL A 6 3.80 -7.22 -5.02
C VAL A 6 4.21 -7.16 -3.55
N LEU A 7 5.00 -8.17 -3.14
CA LEU A 7 5.67 -8.24 -1.84
C LEU A 7 7.18 -8.32 -2.09
N ALA A 8 7.89 -7.24 -1.85
CA ALA A 8 9.34 -7.14 -2.05
C ALA A 8 9.91 -6.15 -1.04
N PHE A 9 10.27 -6.64 0.17
CA PHE A 9 10.82 -5.78 1.21
C PHE A 9 12.32 -5.52 1.02
N PRO A 10 13.18 -6.53 0.75
CA PRO A 10 14.58 -6.28 0.44
C PRO A 10 14.75 -5.49 -0.87
N ASP A 11 15.59 -4.46 -0.84
CA ASP A 11 15.81 -3.58 -1.99
C ASP A 11 16.44 -4.31 -3.19
N ASP A 12 17.25 -5.34 -2.97
CA ASP A 12 17.90 -6.13 -4.01
C ASP A 12 16.95 -7.06 -4.78
N GLU A 13 15.80 -7.40 -4.22
CA GLU A 13 14.76 -8.19 -4.88
C GLU A 13 13.79 -7.35 -5.71
N ALA A 14 13.73 -6.05 -5.48
CA ALA A 14 12.70 -5.16 -5.98
C ALA A 14 12.50 -5.24 -7.51
N ALA A 15 13.57 -5.11 -8.27
CA ALA A 15 13.50 -5.11 -9.73
C ALA A 15 13.03 -6.45 -10.29
N SER A 16 13.49 -7.57 -9.73
CA SER A 16 13.12 -8.90 -10.21
C SER A 16 11.66 -9.24 -9.90
N VAL A 17 11.19 -8.92 -8.69
CA VAL A 17 9.81 -9.21 -8.26
C VAL A 17 8.81 -8.34 -9.03
N VAL A 18 9.08 -7.04 -9.17
CA VAL A 18 8.23 -6.15 -9.97
C VAL A 18 8.25 -6.53 -11.45
N GLY A 19 9.43 -6.88 -12.00
CA GLY A 19 9.55 -7.36 -13.37
C GLY A 19 8.70 -8.59 -13.65
N ALA A 20 8.76 -9.60 -12.77
CA ALA A 20 7.95 -10.80 -12.89
C ALA A 20 6.44 -10.50 -12.86
N ALA A 21 5.98 -9.61 -11.97
CA ALA A 21 4.58 -9.19 -11.91
C ALA A 21 4.13 -8.48 -13.22
N VAL A 22 4.97 -7.65 -13.79
CA VAL A 22 4.72 -6.99 -15.09
C VAL A 22 4.62 -8.03 -16.22
N GLU A 23 5.54 -9.00 -16.27
CA GLU A 23 5.51 -10.08 -17.26
C GLU A 23 4.23 -10.92 -17.17
N GLU A 24 3.78 -11.26 -15.97
CA GLU A 24 2.51 -11.97 -15.75
C GLU A 24 1.31 -11.17 -16.28
N ILE A 25 1.26 -9.86 -15.96
CA ILE A 25 0.19 -8.99 -16.45
C ILE A 25 0.19 -8.92 -17.99
N CYS A 26 1.36 -8.79 -18.59
CA CYS A 26 1.50 -8.76 -20.05
C CYS A 26 1.11 -10.09 -20.70
N ALA A 27 1.45 -11.22 -20.07
CA ALA A 27 1.11 -12.55 -20.58
C ALA A 27 -0.40 -12.83 -20.54
N VAL A 28 -1.08 -12.40 -19.47
CA VAL A 28 -2.55 -12.52 -19.38
C VAL A 28 -3.24 -11.60 -20.37
N GLY A 29 -2.67 -10.42 -20.60
CA GLY A 29 -3.24 -9.39 -21.45
C GLY A 29 -4.45 -8.69 -20.83
N GLN A 30 -4.76 -7.53 -21.35
CA GLN A 30 -5.93 -6.75 -20.93
C GLN A 30 -7.01 -6.79 -22.02
N THR A 31 -8.26 -6.84 -21.58
CA THR A 31 -9.43 -6.79 -22.47
C THR A 31 -10.36 -5.64 -22.06
N ASN A 32 -11.45 -5.43 -22.80
CA ASN A 32 -12.47 -4.47 -22.39
C ASN A 32 -13.13 -4.86 -21.04
N GLN A 33 -13.16 -6.14 -20.72
CA GLN A 33 -13.78 -6.67 -19.49
C GLN A 33 -12.78 -6.89 -18.37
N LEU A 34 -11.50 -7.14 -18.70
CA LEU A 34 -10.43 -7.39 -17.72
C LEU A 34 -9.39 -6.29 -17.81
N LYS A 35 -9.24 -5.58 -16.69
CA LYS A 35 -8.15 -4.62 -16.46
C LYS A 35 -7.34 -5.08 -15.26
N ILE A 36 -6.03 -5.20 -15.42
CA ILE A 36 -5.11 -5.61 -14.36
C ILE A 36 -4.20 -4.43 -14.05
N GLY A 37 -4.08 -4.09 -12.77
CA GLY A 37 -3.17 -3.08 -12.24
C GLY A 37 -2.12 -3.71 -11.32
N LEU A 38 -1.13 -2.94 -10.92
CA LEU A 38 -0.17 -3.31 -9.88
C LEU A 38 -0.62 -2.80 -8.52
N ALA A 39 -0.34 -3.58 -7.48
CA ALA A 39 -0.55 -3.18 -6.10
C ALA A 39 0.74 -3.40 -5.29
N ALA A 40 1.12 -2.43 -4.49
CA ALA A 40 2.01 -2.68 -3.36
C ALA A 40 1.18 -3.36 -2.26
N HIS A 41 1.65 -4.49 -1.70
CA HIS A 41 0.87 -5.14 -0.65
C HIS A 41 0.64 -4.19 0.54
N SER A 42 1.70 -3.79 1.23
CA SER A 42 1.63 -2.85 2.36
C SER A 42 2.99 -2.21 2.64
N PRO A 43 3.05 -1.13 3.43
CA PRO A 43 4.32 -0.46 3.77
C PRO A 43 5.32 -1.33 4.55
N PHE A 44 4.85 -2.37 5.24
CA PHE A 44 5.73 -3.29 5.99
C PHE A 44 6.25 -4.48 5.18
N SER A 45 5.78 -4.66 3.95
CA SER A 45 6.17 -5.77 3.08
C SER A 45 6.72 -5.35 1.73
N VAL A 46 6.78 -4.03 1.50
CA VAL A 46 7.30 -3.43 0.26
C VAL A 46 8.36 -2.39 0.62
N GLY A 47 9.59 -2.61 0.17
CA GLY A 47 10.71 -1.71 0.40
C GLY A 47 10.72 -0.51 -0.54
N ARG A 48 11.61 0.46 -0.27
CA ARG A 48 11.67 1.71 -1.05
C ARG A 48 12.00 1.49 -2.52
N ALA A 49 12.92 0.59 -2.82
CA ALA A 49 13.27 0.27 -4.21
C ALA A 49 12.08 -0.35 -4.94
N ALA A 50 11.27 -1.18 -4.26
CA ALA A 50 10.08 -1.77 -4.86
C ALA A 50 8.98 -0.73 -5.13
N PHE A 51 8.76 0.24 -4.23
CA PHE A 51 7.88 1.38 -4.50
C PHE A 51 8.30 2.16 -5.73
N ALA A 52 9.60 2.44 -5.89
CA ALA A 52 10.14 3.13 -7.06
C ALA A 52 9.97 2.31 -8.35
N ALA A 53 10.25 1.01 -8.30
CA ALA A 53 10.09 0.11 -9.45
C ALA A 53 8.62 -0.04 -9.87
N LEU A 54 7.70 -0.14 -8.90
CA LEU A 54 6.26 -0.15 -9.15
C LEU A 54 5.78 1.15 -9.80
N ASP A 55 6.23 2.31 -9.31
CA ASP A 55 5.87 3.60 -9.90
C ASP A 55 6.34 3.69 -11.36
N GLU A 56 7.56 3.28 -11.64
CA GLU A 56 8.09 3.23 -13.01
C GLU A 56 7.27 2.28 -13.91
N ALA A 57 6.96 1.07 -13.44
CA ALA A 57 6.17 0.11 -14.18
C ALA A 57 4.75 0.61 -14.48
N ILE A 58 4.11 1.29 -13.51
CA ILE A 58 2.78 1.88 -13.68
C ILE A 58 2.81 3.01 -14.71
N ARG A 59 3.84 3.85 -14.70
CA ARG A 59 3.98 4.96 -15.66
C ARG A 59 4.27 4.50 -17.07
N THR A 60 5.03 3.41 -17.24
CA THR A 60 5.57 3.02 -18.55
C THR A 60 4.86 1.83 -19.19
N THR A 61 4.35 0.89 -18.40
CA THR A 61 3.93 -0.42 -18.91
C THR A 61 2.51 -0.81 -18.51
N VAL A 62 2.18 -0.69 -17.23
CA VAL A 62 0.89 -1.14 -16.68
C VAL A 62 0.05 0.08 -16.29
N SER A 63 -0.61 0.68 -17.29
CA SER A 63 -1.46 1.86 -17.02
C SER A 63 -2.70 1.51 -16.20
N GLY A 64 -2.99 2.35 -15.20
CA GLY A 64 -4.21 2.20 -14.38
C GLY A 64 -3.99 2.60 -12.93
N PRO A 65 -5.02 2.47 -12.09
CA PRO A 65 -4.87 2.73 -10.67
C PRO A 65 -3.92 1.74 -10.02
N ARG A 66 -3.25 2.23 -9.01
CA ARG A 66 -2.43 1.48 -8.05
C ARG A 66 -3.21 1.22 -6.77
N SER A 67 -2.88 0.18 -6.05
CA SER A 67 -3.53 -0.16 -4.78
C SER A 67 -2.52 -0.49 -3.70
N ILE A 68 -2.92 -0.28 -2.45
CA ILE A 68 -2.12 -0.63 -1.28
C ILE A 68 -3.01 -0.85 -0.05
N HIS A 69 -2.72 -1.87 0.75
CA HIS A 69 -3.24 -1.99 2.12
C HIS A 69 -2.51 -1.00 3.01
N LEU A 70 -3.24 -0.10 3.66
CA LEU A 70 -2.66 1.02 4.38
C LEU A 70 -3.41 1.32 5.67
N ALA A 71 -2.65 1.58 6.72
CA ALA A 71 -3.19 1.92 8.04
C ALA A 71 -4.21 0.89 8.54
N GLU A 72 -3.96 -0.37 8.28
CA GLU A 72 -4.86 -1.45 8.68
C GLU A 72 -4.75 -1.73 10.18
N SER A 73 -3.53 -1.82 10.71
CA SER A 73 -3.29 -2.27 12.08
C SER A 73 -2.38 -1.35 12.88
N PRO A 74 -2.52 -1.32 14.23
CA PRO A 74 -1.56 -0.59 15.09
C PRO A 74 -0.12 -1.07 14.93
N GLN A 75 0.08 -2.35 14.56
CA GLN A 75 1.38 -2.94 14.33
C GLN A 75 2.08 -2.35 13.09
N GLU A 76 1.32 -1.97 12.06
CA GLU A 76 1.86 -1.25 10.91
C GLU A 76 2.39 0.12 11.32
N LEU A 77 1.63 0.86 12.13
CA LEU A 77 2.05 2.15 12.65
C LEU A 77 3.33 2.02 13.49
N GLN A 78 3.37 1.03 14.39
CA GLN A 78 4.55 0.74 15.19
C GLN A 78 5.78 0.47 14.32
N PHE A 79 5.61 -0.38 13.30
CA PHE A 79 6.69 -0.73 12.37
C PHE A 79 7.25 0.50 11.66
N LEU A 80 6.40 1.35 11.10
CA LEU A 80 6.83 2.56 10.39
C LEU A 80 7.44 3.61 11.31
N GLN A 81 6.96 3.73 12.53
CA GLN A 81 7.46 4.71 13.49
C GLN A 81 8.78 4.30 14.14
N THR A 82 8.96 3.01 14.43
CA THR A 82 10.07 2.55 15.29
C THR A 82 10.94 1.47 14.66
N GLY A 83 10.54 0.88 13.55
CA GLY A 83 11.23 -0.26 12.94
C GLY A 83 11.15 -1.53 13.77
N SER A 84 10.19 -1.65 14.68
CA SER A 84 10.05 -2.77 15.62
C SER A 84 8.65 -3.38 15.58
N GLY A 85 8.45 -4.44 16.36
CA GLY A 85 7.17 -5.11 16.51
C GLY A 85 6.97 -6.32 15.61
N PRO A 86 5.75 -6.87 15.59
CA PRO A 86 5.47 -8.18 14.97
C PRO A 86 5.83 -8.26 13.48
N TRP A 87 5.72 -7.17 12.72
CA TRP A 87 6.08 -7.15 11.30
C TRP A 87 7.60 -7.25 11.10
N ARG A 88 8.40 -6.59 11.94
CA ARG A 88 9.86 -6.75 11.97
C ARG A 88 10.24 -8.22 12.25
N GLU A 89 9.67 -8.79 13.30
CA GLU A 89 9.93 -10.17 13.70
C GLU A 89 9.52 -11.17 12.60
N LEU A 90 8.42 -10.90 11.90
CA LEU A 90 7.98 -11.71 10.77
C LEU A 90 8.98 -11.66 9.62
N LEU A 91 9.43 -10.47 9.22
CA LEU A 91 10.42 -10.30 8.15
C LEU A 91 11.74 -11.00 8.48
N GLU A 92 12.22 -10.89 9.72
CA GLU A 92 13.42 -11.59 10.19
C GLU A 92 13.25 -13.11 10.13
N ARG A 93 12.13 -13.63 10.62
CA ARG A 93 11.81 -15.07 10.59
C ARG A 93 11.69 -15.63 9.19
N LEU A 94 11.21 -14.83 8.24
CA LEU A 94 11.12 -15.21 6.82
C LEU A 94 12.43 -15.01 6.05
N GLY A 95 13.48 -14.46 6.69
CA GLY A 95 14.73 -14.11 6.00
C GLY A 95 14.56 -12.96 5.00
N ARG A 96 13.54 -12.12 5.20
CA ARG A 96 13.19 -11.00 4.32
C ARG A 96 13.51 -9.63 4.93
N TRP A 97 14.14 -9.60 6.08
CA TRP A 97 14.56 -8.34 6.69
C TRP A 97 15.77 -7.75 5.96
N ASP A 98 15.67 -6.49 5.61
CA ASP A 98 16.79 -5.71 5.07
C ASP A 98 17.44 -4.87 6.19
N PRO A 99 18.68 -5.17 6.59
CA PRO A 99 19.39 -4.37 7.60
C PRO A 99 19.66 -2.92 7.17
N GLY A 100 19.66 -2.66 5.86
CA GLY A 100 19.82 -1.32 5.30
C GLY A 100 18.54 -0.48 5.31
N TRP A 101 17.39 -1.07 5.65
CA TRP A 101 16.14 -0.33 5.69
C TRP A 101 16.13 0.78 6.74
N VAL A 102 15.87 1.98 6.28
CA VAL A 102 15.81 3.18 7.15
C VAL A 102 14.40 3.36 7.67
N VAL A 103 14.25 3.36 8.99
CA VAL A 103 12.96 3.58 9.67
C VAL A 103 12.38 4.93 9.26
N PRO A 104 11.14 5.00 8.70
CA PRO A 104 10.54 6.25 8.25
C PRO A 104 10.30 7.26 9.38
N GLY A 105 9.98 6.79 10.58
CA GLY A 105 9.67 7.61 11.75
C GLY A 105 8.40 8.45 11.59
N CYS A 106 7.44 8.00 10.79
CA CYS A 106 6.21 8.73 10.48
C CYS A 106 5.01 7.79 10.31
N GLY A 107 3.82 8.37 10.12
CA GLY A 107 2.61 7.63 9.81
C GLY A 107 2.60 7.07 8.38
N PRO A 108 1.69 6.12 8.09
CA PRO A 108 1.67 5.40 6.82
C PRO A 108 1.40 6.30 5.61
N VAL A 109 0.50 7.26 5.71
CA VAL A 109 0.20 8.19 4.59
C VAL A 109 1.35 9.16 4.36
N GLU A 110 1.96 9.68 5.43
CA GLU A 110 3.14 10.54 5.32
C GLU A 110 4.33 9.79 4.71
N TYR A 111 4.47 8.49 5.01
CA TYR A 111 5.48 7.65 4.36
C TYR A 111 5.27 7.57 2.85
N LEU A 112 4.04 7.29 2.40
CA LEU A 112 3.72 7.27 0.96
C LEU A 112 3.89 8.64 0.30
N ASP A 113 3.58 9.73 0.98
CA ASP A 113 3.80 11.09 0.49
C ASP A 113 5.30 11.34 0.22
N ARG A 114 6.16 11.00 1.20
CA ARG A 114 7.63 11.11 1.06
C ARG A 114 8.19 10.24 -0.08
N LEU A 115 7.53 9.14 -0.43
CA LEU A 115 7.87 8.30 -1.57
C LEU A 115 7.33 8.82 -2.90
N GLY A 116 6.49 9.88 -2.90
CA GLY A 116 5.81 10.39 -4.09
C GLY A 116 4.69 9.46 -4.60
N TRP A 117 4.16 8.62 -3.73
CA TRP A 117 3.17 7.58 -4.11
C TRP A 117 1.72 8.03 -4.01
N LEU A 118 1.46 9.20 -3.39
CA LEU A 118 0.11 9.76 -3.32
C LEU A 118 -0.31 10.34 -4.67
N SER A 119 -1.46 9.94 -5.15
CA SER A 119 -2.00 10.36 -6.45
C SER A 119 -3.50 10.11 -6.55
N ALA A 120 -4.13 10.70 -7.56
CA ALA A 120 -5.56 10.55 -7.80
C ALA A 120 -5.99 9.15 -8.28
N ASP A 121 -5.05 8.32 -8.71
CA ASP A 121 -5.24 6.93 -9.11
C ASP A 121 -4.91 5.92 -8.00
N LEU A 122 -4.53 6.41 -6.81
CA LEU A 122 -4.26 5.56 -5.66
C LEU A 122 -5.56 5.07 -5.01
N VAL A 123 -5.63 3.76 -4.80
CA VAL A 123 -6.67 3.06 -4.03
C VAL A 123 -6.06 2.59 -2.71
N VAL A 124 -6.43 3.24 -1.63
CA VAL A 124 -6.04 2.88 -0.26
C VAL A 124 -7.06 1.91 0.30
N VAL A 125 -6.62 0.77 0.79
CA VAL A 125 -7.49 -0.26 1.37
C VAL A 125 -7.35 -0.27 2.89
N HIS A 126 -8.44 -0.49 3.60
CA HIS A 126 -8.64 -0.53 5.05
C HIS A 126 -8.78 0.84 5.72
N GLY A 127 -7.70 1.57 5.95
CA GLY A 127 -7.71 2.90 6.58
C GLY A 127 -8.20 2.94 8.03
N VAL A 128 -8.09 1.82 8.78
CA VAL A 128 -8.63 1.70 10.14
C VAL A 128 -7.94 2.64 11.13
N GLN A 129 -6.64 2.82 10.95
CA GLN A 129 -5.79 3.59 11.87
C GLN A 129 -5.49 5.01 11.37
N LEU A 130 -6.19 5.50 10.33
CA LEU A 130 -5.97 6.83 9.77
C LEU A 130 -6.35 7.93 10.76
N THR A 131 -5.47 8.91 10.88
CA THR A 131 -5.74 10.17 11.57
C THR A 131 -6.51 11.13 10.65
N GLU A 132 -7.14 12.17 11.22
CA GLU A 132 -7.83 13.21 10.43
C GLU A 132 -6.87 13.88 9.44
N ARG A 133 -5.66 14.23 9.88
CA ARG A 133 -4.63 14.81 9.00
C ARG A 133 -4.26 13.92 7.82
N GLU A 134 -4.18 12.61 8.03
CA GLU A 134 -3.87 11.66 6.97
C GLU A 134 -5.05 11.51 5.98
N LEU A 135 -6.29 11.56 6.48
CA LEU A 135 -7.48 11.58 5.64
C LEU A 135 -7.52 12.84 4.76
N ASP A 136 -7.23 14.01 5.32
CA ASP A 136 -7.16 15.27 4.58
C ASP A 136 -6.07 15.20 3.49
N LEU A 137 -4.92 14.63 3.82
CA LEU A 137 -3.81 14.47 2.86
C LEU A 137 -4.21 13.56 1.69
N LEU A 138 -4.85 12.42 1.97
CA LEU A 138 -5.37 11.53 0.94
C LEU A 138 -6.44 12.20 0.08
N ALA A 139 -7.34 12.97 0.69
CA ALA A 139 -8.40 13.70 0.00
C ALA A 139 -7.82 14.76 -0.94
N VAL A 140 -6.83 15.54 -0.49
CA VAL A 140 -6.14 16.58 -1.31
C VAL A 140 -5.49 15.95 -2.54
N HIS A 141 -4.87 14.76 -2.40
CA HIS A 141 -4.30 14.03 -3.54
C HIS A 141 -5.35 13.32 -4.42
N GLY A 142 -6.62 13.37 -4.02
CA GLY A 142 -7.71 12.73 -4.76
C GLY A 142 -7.70 11.21 -4.71
N ALA A 143 -7.06 10.61 -3.71
CA ALA A 143 -7.05 9.17 -3.52
C ALA A 143 -8.46 8.61 -3.25
N THR A 144 -8.64 7.31 -3.44
CA THR A 144 -9.87 6.60 -3.11
C THR A 144 -9.61 5.68 -1.92
N LEU A 145 -10.43 5.77 -0.87
CA LEU A 145 -10.37 4.88 0.28
C LEU A 145 -11.42 3.77 0.13
N VAL A 146 -10.98 2.53 0.22
CA VAL A 146 -11.85 1.34 0.25
C VAL A 146 -11.83 0.77 1.66
N THR A 147 -12.93 0.85 2.37
CA THR A 147 -13.02 0.25 3.70
C THR A 147 -13.53 -1.19 3.63
N CYS A 148 -12.95 -2.08 4.47
CA CYS A 148 -13.24 -3.50 4.50
C CYS A 148 -13.73 -3.93 5.89
N PRO A 149 -14.91 -3.49 6.37
CA PRO A 149 -15.32 -3.65 7.75
C PRO A 149 -15.43 -5.12 8.20
N ARG A 150 -15.79 -6.03 7.30
CA ARG A 150 -15.87 -7.48 7.62
C ARG A 150 -14.46 -8.08 7.81
N SER A 151 -13.51 -7.75 6.94
CA SER A 151 -12.12 -8.16 7.08
C SER A 151 -11.51 -7.62 8.37
N ASN A 152 -11.71 -6.33 8.63
CA ASN A 152 -11.18 -5.65 9.81
C ASN A 152 -11.71 -6.26 11.12
N ALA A 153 -13.01 -6.62 11.15
CA ALA A 153 -13.60 -7.31 12.28
C ALA A 153 -13.03 -8.72 12.46
N TRP A 154 -12.80 -9.44 11.36
CA TRP A 154 -12.24 -10.79 11.40
C TRP A 154 -10.78 -10.81 11.88
N THR A 155 -9.95 -9.89 11.40
CA THR A 155 -8.54 -9.76 11.79
C THR A 155 -8.35 -9.11 13.17
N GLY A 156 -9.41 -8.53 13.74
CA GLY A 156 -9.37 -7.91 15.06
C GLY A 156 -8.61 -6.58 15.10
N VAL A 157 -8.36 -5.94 13.95
CA VAL A 157 -7.64 -4.65 13.86
C VAL A 157 -8.50 -3.45 14.26
N GLY A 158 -9.79 -3.66 14.46
CA GLY A 158 -10.76 -2.63 14.85
C GLY A 158 -11.74 -2.26 13.74
N TYR A 159 -12.52 -1.22 13.97
CA TYR A 159 -13.47 -0.70 12.99
C TYR A 159 -12.94 0.60 12.37
N PRO A 160 -13.12 0.78 11.06
CA PRO A 160 -12.73 2.02 10.41
C PRO A 160 -13.56 3.20 10.96
N PRO A 161 -12.96 4.38 11.18
CA PRO A 161 -13.66 5.56 11.69
C PRO A 161 -14.50 6.23 10.59
N VAL A 162 -15.59 5.58 10.18
CA VAL A 162 -16.45 6.00 9.06
C VAL A 162 -17.06 7.40 9.28
N ASP A 163 -17.32 7.76 10.53
CA ASP A 163 -17.76 9.08 10.94
C ASP A 163 -16.79 10.21 10.56
N ARG A 164 -15.48 9.90 10.40
CA ARG A 164 -14.45 10.82 9.92
C ARG A 164 -14.28 10.77 8.41
N PHE A 165 -14.50 9.62 7.79
CA PHE A 165 -14.32 9.44 6.34
C PHE A 165 -15.27 10.32 5.53
N ILE A 166 -16.55 10.35 5.92
CA ILE A 166 -17.58 11.11 5.20
C ILE A 166 -17.30 12.63 5.21
N PRO A 167 -16.98 13.26 6.37
CA PRO A 167 -16.70 14.70 6.41
C PRO A 167 -15.40 15.10 5.70
N SER A 168 -14.40 14.21 5.60
CA SER A 168 -13.11 14.51 4.97
C SER A 168 -13.22 14.79 3.45
N GLY A 169 -14.32 14.40 2.83
CA GLY A 169 -14.51 14.55 1.38
C GLY A 169 -13.70 13.56 0.54
N ILE A 170 -13.05 12.57 1.16
CA ILE A 170 -12.34 11.51 0.43
C ILE A 170 -13.32 10.66 -0.40
N ARG A 171 -12.91 10.22 -1.58
CA ARG A 171 -13.68 9.24 -2.34
C ARG A 171 -13.71 7.92 -1.57
N LEU A 172 -14.91 7.44 -1.24
CA LEU A 172 -15.10 6.27 -0.39
C LEU A 172 -15.78 5.14 -1.17
N ALA A 173 -15.29 3.90 -0.95
CA ALA A 173 -15.89 2.66 -1.41
C ALA A 173 -15.87 1.60 -0.30
N VAL A 174 -16.65 0.51 -0.46
CA VAL A 174 -16.76 -0.61 0.48
C VAL A 174 -16.56 -1.93 -0.28
#